data_d43e714be79e86939a6a6c22e88609b0
#
_entry.id   d43e714be79e86939a6a6c22e88609b0
#
_cell.length_a   1.000
_cell.length_b   1.000
_cell.length_c   1.000
_cell.angle_alpha   90.00
_cell.angle_beta   90.00
_cell.angle_gamma   90.00
#
_symmetry.space_group_name_H-M   'P 1'
#
loop_
_entity.id
_entity.type
_entity.pdbx_description
1 polymer ?
#
loop_
_entity_poly.entity_id
_entity_poly.type
_entity_poly.pdbx_seq_one_letter_code
_entity_poly.pdbx_strand_id
1 'polypeptide(L)'
;HSFALAFSFPYALKTELLIGALTIFPTFYIAPPVFLKRMVYGNDILGRSVYTVCLQTLFMIAAISLIRQMNVAGEELLMGASFFFCLLYAERTIVHNILKHSRSKGHNQRYVILVGHPWNLEDIYHTLNDHSLGFKILGIFTRKELPEDMQLKNLGDRRMVMSYLRQHQEVTDLY
;
A
#
# COMPACT_ATOMS: atom_id res chain seq x y z
N HIS A 1 -41.39 11.53 9.83
CA HIS A 1 -41.44 12.23 8.52
C HIS A 1 -40.04 12.66 8.01
N SER A 2 -39.03 12.80 8.86
CA SER A 2 -37.69 13.29 8.44
C SER A 2 -36.79 12.20 7.81
N PHE A 3 -37.08 10.93 8.02
CA PHE A 3 -36.26 9.82 7.48
C PHE A 3 -36.59 9.49 6.00
N ALA A 4 -37.76 9.88 5.51
CA ALA A 4 -38.19 9.62 4.12
C ALA A 4 -37.59 10.61 3.11
N LEU A 5 -37.16 11.80 3.56
CA LEU A 5 -36.58 12.82 2.69
C LEU A 5 -35.12 12.50 2.24
N ALA A 6 -34.41 11.66 3.00
CA ALA A 6 -33.04 11.28 2.69
C ALA A 6 -32.87 10.29 1.53
N PHE A 7 -33.96 9.68 1.03
CA PHE A 7 -33.93 8.65 0.00
C PHE A 7 -34.69 8.96 -1.29
N SER A 8 -35.13 10.20 -1.49
CA SER A 8 -35.74 10.62 -2.76
C SER A 8 -34.71 11.10 -3.79
N PHE A 9 -33.60 10.38 -3.93
CA PHE A 9 -32.73 10.57 -5.08
C PHE A 9 -33.49 10.22 -6.38
N PRO A 10 -33.31 11.00 -7.46
CA PRO A 10 -33.89 10.65 -8.77
C PRO A 10 -33.47 9.22 -9.16
N TYR A 11 -34.37 8.50 -9.79
CA TYR A 11 -34.18 7.09 -10.16
C TYR A 11 -32.87 6.85 -10.94
N ALA A 12 -32.50 7.78 -11.81
CA ALA A 12 -31.24 7.78 -12.56
C ALA A 12 -30.02 7.72 -11.62
N LEU A 13 -29.96 8.58 -10.59
CA LEU A 13 -28.85 8.64 -9.65
C LEU A 13 -28.71 7.35 -8.81
N LYS A 14 -29.83 6.71 -8.46
CA LYS A 14 -29.79 5.41 -7.75
C LYS A 14 -29.18 4.32 -8.62
N THR A 15 -29.51 4.30 -9.89
CA THR A 15 -29.01 3.32 -10.86
C THR A 15 -27.52 3.53 -11.12
N GLU A 16 -27.06 4.77 -11.25
CA GLU A 16 -25.66 5.13 -11.42
C GLU A 16 -24.80 4.72 -10.19
N LEU A 17 -25.31 5.00 -8.99
CA LEU A 17 -24.64 4.59 -7.75
C LEU A 17 -24.54 3.06 -7.64
N LEU A 18 -25.57 2.34 -8.06
CA LEU A 18 -25.59 0.89 -8.03
C LEU A 18 -24.61 0.28 -9.05
N ILE A 19 -24.54 0.85 -10.25
CA ILE A 19 -23.57 0.48 -11.28
C ILE A 19 -22.16 0.79 -10.78
N GLY A 20 -21.94 1.98 -10.20
CA GLY A 20 -20.68 2.39 -9.61
C GLY A 20 -20.21 1.41 -8.52
N ALA A 21 -21.11 1.03 -7.62
CA ALA A 21 -20.82 0.05 -6.57
C ALA A 21 -20.49 -1.34 -7.15
N LEU A 22 -21.21 -1.79 -8.17
CA LEU A 22 -20.97 -3.09 -8.80
C LEU A 22 -19.60 -3.14 -9.50
N THR A 23 -19.21 -2.06 -10.17
CA THR A 23 -17.94 -1.96 -10.90
C THR A 23 -16.73 -1.77 -10.00
N ILE A 24 -16.91 -1.43 -8.71
CA ILE A 24 -15.83 -1.36 -7.73
C ILE A 24 -15.17 -2.74 -7.52
N PHE A 25 -15.94 -3.82 -7.47
CA PHE A 25 -15.40 -5.15 -7.21
C PHE A 25 -14.34 -5.60 -8.22
N PRO A 26 -14.59 -5.60 -9.54
CA PRO A 26 -13.57 -5.95 -10.53
C PRO A 26 -12.40 -4.95 -10.53
N THR A 27 -12.65 -3.67 -10.22
CA THR A 27 -11.60 -2.66 -10.15
C THR A 27 -10.61 -2.99 -9.02
N PHE A 28 -11.08 -3.31 -7.82
CA PHE A 28 -10.21 -3.68 -6.70
C PHE A 28 -9.53 -5.02 -6.88
N TYR A 29 -10.14 -5.93 -7.63
CA TYR A 29 -9.51 -7.21 -7.96
C TYR A 29 -8.30 -7.02 -8.87
N ILE A 30 -8.40 -6.15 -9.88
CA ILE A 30 -7.32 -5.87 -10.85
C ILE A 30 -6.29 -4.89 -10.27
N ALA A 31 -6.74 -3.91 -9.49
CA ALA A 31 -5.90 -2.87 -8.87
C ALA A 31 -5.91 -3.01 -7.34
N PRO A 32 -5.22 -4.01 -6.79
CA PRO A 32 -5.23 -4.24 -5.35
C PRO A 32 -4.65 -3.04 -4.58
N PRO A 33 -5.11 -2.81 -3.35
CA PRO A 33 -4.69 -1.67 -2.54
C PRO A 33 -3.18 -1.69 -2.25
N VAL A 34 -2.60 -0.50 -2.18
CA VAL A 34 -1.15 -0.28 -2.02
C VAL A 34 -0.59 -0.76 -0.67
N PHE A 35 -1.47 -1.04 0.32
CA PHE A 35 -1.10 -1.37 1.70
C PHE A 35 -0.28 -2.65 1.86
N LEU A 36 -0.27 -3.50 0.86
CA LEU A 36 0.47 -4.77 0.86
C LEU A 36 2.00 -4.56 0.77
N LYS A 37 2.45 -3.40 0.29
CA LYS A 37 3.87 -3.05 0.23
C LYS A 37 4.27 -2.21 1.43
N ARG A 38 5.40 -2.52 2.06
CA ARG A 38 5.92 -1.73 3.19
C ARG A 38 6.57 -0.43 2.77
N MET A 39 7.35 -0.49 1.69
CA MET A 39 7.96 0.70 1.09
C MET A 39 6.99 1.24 0.04
N VAL A 40 6.31 2.33 0.36
CA VAL A 40 5.39 3.03 -0.54
C VAL A 40 5.78 4.49 -0.54
N TYR A 41 6.15 4.99 -1.69
CA TYR A 41 6.41 6.42 -1.89
C TYR A 41 5.11 7.16 -2.25
N GLY A 42 5.06 8.46 -1.97
CA GLY A 42 3.88 9.29 -2.30
C GLY A 42 3.48 9.22 -3.77
N ASN A 43 4.46 9.14 -4.67
CA ASN A 43 4.23 8.97 -6.11
C ASN A 43 3.55 7.64 -6.46
N ASP A 44 3.84 6.58 -5.72
CA ASP A 44 3.19 5.28 -5.92
C ASP A 44 1.70 5.33 -5.52
N ILE A 45 1.38 6.06 -4.46
CA ILE A 45 0.00 6.25 -4.01
C ILE A 45 -0.78 7.02 -5.09
N LEU A 46 -0.21 8.12 -5.60
CA LEU A 46 -0.81 8.93 -6.64
C LEU A 46 -1.03 8.12 -7.93
N GLY A 47 0.02 7.51 -8.46
CA GLY A 47 -0.04 6.75 -9.70
C GLY A 47 -1.05 5.61 -9.66
N ARG A 48 -1.09 4.86 -8.54
CA ARG A 48 -2.07 3.79 -8.36
C ARG A 48 -3.49 4.31 -8.15
N SER A 49 -3.66 5.50 -7.55
CA SER A 49 -4.98 6.10 -7.42
C SER A 49 -5.52 6.53 -8.78
N VAL A 50 -4.70 7.18 -9.60
CA VAL A 50 -5.06 7.53 -10.99
C VAL A 50 -5.43 6.26 -11.78
N TYR A 51 -4.58 5.23 -11.74
CA TYR A 51 -4.84 3.97 -12.42
C TYR A 51 -6.18 3.34 -12.00
N THR A 52 -6.46 3.30 -10.68
CA THR A 52 -7.71 2.74 -10.15
C THR A 52 -8.92 3.52 -10.64
N VAL A 53 -8.85 4.87 -10.66
CA VAL A 53 -9.95 5.73 -11.12
C VAL A 53 -10.18 5.58 -12.63
N CYS A 54 -9.12 5.54 -13.44
CA CYS A 54 -9.24 5.29 -14.87
C CYS A 54 -9.91 3.95 -15.16
N LEU A 55 -9.49 2.91 -14.45
CA LEU A 55 -10.07 1.56 -14.59
C LEU A 55 -11.54 1.53 -14.16
N GLN A 56 -11.88 2.17 -13.04
CA GLN A 56 -13.26 2.30 -12.56
C GLN A 56 -14.14 3.03 -13.56
N THR A 57 -13.66 4.16 -14.10
CA THR A 57 -14.39 4.94 -15.09
C THR A 57 -14.62 4.12 -16.37
N LEU A 58 -13.62 3.36 -16.80
CA LEU A 58 -13.77 2.46 -17.96
C LEU A 58 -14.85 1.41 -17.73
N PHE A 59 -14.88 0.77 -16.56
CA PHE A 59 -15.92 -0.21 -16.21
C PHE A 59 -17.31 0.43 -16.12
N MET A 60 -17.40 1.65 -15.56
CA MET A 60 -18.66 2.39 -15.55
C MET A 60 -19.17 2.69 -16.97
N ILE A 61 -18.32 3.19 -17.85
CA ILE A 61 -18.69 3.46 -19.26
C ILE A 61 -19.17 2.17 -19.92
N ALA A 62 -18.45 1.07 -19.74
CA ALA A 62 -18.83 -0.23 -20.30
C ALA A 62 -20.20 -0.70 -19.78
N ALA A 63 -20.43 -0.61 -18.48
CA ALA A 63 -21.68 -1.01 -17.85
C ALA A 63 -22.86 -0.14 -18.31
N ILE A 64 -22.69 1.19 -18.38
CA ILE A 64 -23.71 2.13 -18.88
C ILE A 64 -24.03 1.86 -20.36
N SER A 65 -23.03 1.57 -21.18
CA SER A 65 -23.19 1.25 -22.58
C SER A 65 -24.01 -0.03 -22.81
N LEU A 66 -23.91 -1.01 -21.91
CA LEU A 66 -24.71 -2.23 -21.95
C LEU A 66 -26.17 -1.98 -21.58
N ILE A 67 -26.46 -1.00 -20.75
CA ILE A 67 -27.84 -0.68 -20.29
C ILE A 67 -28.55 0.30 -21.24
N ARG A 68 -28.23 0.42 -22.45
CA ARG A 68 -28.84 1.16 -23.61
C ARG A 68 -29.83 2.29 -23.32
N GLN A 69 -30.33 2.46 -22.11
CA GLN A 69 -31.36 3.42 -21.68
C GLN A 69 -30.82 4.60 -20.85
N MET A 70 -29.51 4.61 -20.55
CA MET A 70 -28.92 5.68 -19.74
C MET A 70 -28.07 6.60 -20.61
N ASN A 71 -28.50 7.84 -20.73
CA ASN A 71 -27.67 8.93 -21.23
C ASN A 71 -27.03 9.63 -20.02
N VAL A 72 -25.80 9.27 -19.73
CA VAL A 72 -24.99 9.98 -18.70
C VAL A 72 -24.18 11.05 -19.43
N ALA A 73 -24.32 12.29 -18.99
CA ALA A 73 -23.55 13.39 -19.57
C ALA A 73 -22.06 13.19 -19.20
N GLY A 74 -21.16 13.47 -20.14
CA GLY A 74 -19.72 13.35 -19.92
C GLY A 74 -19.23 14.17 -18.73
N GLU A 75 -19.87 15.31 -18.45
CA GLU A 75 -19.59 16.16 -17.29
C GLU A 75 -19.90 15.48 -15.95
N GLU A 76 -21.03 14.76 -15.86
CA GLU A 76 -21.40 14.00 -14.65
C GLU A 76 -20.40 12.89 -14.37
N LEU A 77 -19.96 12.20 -15.41
CA LEU A 77 -18.98 11.11 -15.33
C LEU A 77 -17.62 11.64 -14.89
N LEU A 78 -17.23 12.81 -15.38
CA LEU A 78 -15.96 13.46 -15.03
C LEU A 78 -15.98 14.00 -13.61
N MET A 79 -17.10 14.56 -13.17
CA MET A 79 -17.31 15.04 -11.79
C MET A 79 -17.29 13.86 -10.82
N GLY A 80 -17.99 12.77 -11.14
CA GLY A 80 -17.98 11.53 -10.35
C GLY A 80 -16.58 10.92 -10.24
N ALA A 81 -15.84 10.84 -11.34
CA ALA A 81 -14.47 10.34 -11.36
C ALA A 81 -13.52 11.22 -10.52
N SER A 82 -13.66 12.54 -10.60
CA SER A 82 -12.85 13.49 -9.83
C SER A 82 -13.13 13.36 -8.34
N PHE A 83 -14.40 13.26 -7.95
CA PHE A 83 -14.81 13.06 -6.56
C PHE A 83 -14.30 11.72 -6.02
N PHE A 84 -14.45 10.66 -6.80
CA PHE A 84 -13.93 9.33 -6.44
C PHE A 84 -12.41 9.33 -6.29
N PHE A 85 -11.69 10.04 -7.17
CA PHE A 85 -10.25 10.21 -7.06
C PHE A 85 -9.85 10.89 -5.74
N CYS A 86 -10.51 12.00 -5.38
CA CYS A 86 -10.22 12.72 -4.15
C CYS A 86 -10.43 11.83 -2.92
N LEU A 87 -11.55 11.09 -2.86
CA LEU A 87 -11.85 10.17 -1.76
C LEU A 87 -10.81 9.05 -1.67
N LEU A 88 -10.48 8.42 -2.78
CA LEU A 88 -9.54 7.30 -2.85
C LEU A 88 -8.12 7.73 -2.48
N TYR A 89 -7.70 8.90 -2.96
CA TYR A 89 -6.39 9.45 -2.63
C TYR A 89 -6.29 9.83 -1.15
N ALA A 90 -7.33 10.47 -0.62
CA ALA A 90 -7.40 10.83 0.80
C ALA A 90 -7.38 9.58 1.69
N GLU A 91 -8.22 8.58 1.39
CA GLU A 91 -8.26 7.32 2.11
C GLU A 91 -6.89 6.64 2.13
N ARG A 92 -6.25 6.47 0.98
CA ARG A 92 -4.94 5.85 0.85
C ARG A 92 -3.85 6.60 1.62
N THR A 93 -3.87 7.92 1.56
CA THR A 93 -2.91 8.77 2.28
C THR A 93 -3.11 8.67 3.79
N ILE A 94 -4.34 8.70 4.27
CA ILE A 94 -4.67 8.55 5.68
C ILE A 94 -4.21 7.19 6.20
N VAL A 95 -4.56 6.11 5.50
CA VAL A 95 -4.18 4.75 5.91
C VAL A 95 -2.65 4.59 5.89
N HIS A 96 -1.97 5.12 4.88
CA HIS A 96 -0.51 5.11 4.83
C HIS A 96 0.11 5.81 6.03
N ASN A 97 -0.37 7.00 6.38
CA ASN A 97 0.11 7.77 7.53
C ASN A 97 -0.17 7.06 8.86
N ILE A 98 -1.35 6.47 9.02
CA ILE A 98 -1.70 5.68 10.22
C ILE A 98 -0.76 4.49 10.36
N LEU A 99 -0.52 3.75 9.27
CA LEU A 99 0.38 2.60 9.30
C LEU A 99 1.83 3.03 9.58
N LYS A 100 2.30 4.13 8.97
CA LYS A 100 3.62 4.69 9.23
C LYS A 100 3.77 5.08 10.69
N HIS A 101 2.80 5.77 11.27
CA HIS A 101 2.79 6.16 12.68
C HIS A 101 2.71 4.95 13.63
N SER A 102 1.91 3.95 13.30
CA SER A 102 1.83 2.71 14.09
C SER A 102 3.18 1.96 14.12
N ARG A 103 3.86 1.89 12.97
CA ARG A 103 5.19 1.26 12.84
C ARG A 103 6.26 2.02 13.63
N SER A 104 6.26 3.36 13.58
CA SER A 104 7.22 4.18 14.35
C SER A 104 7.07 4.00 15.86
N LYS A 105 5.88 3.61 16.33
CA LYS A 105 5.63 3.25 17.75
C LYS A 105 6.01 1.80 18.09
N GLY A 106 6.63 1.07 17.19
CA GLY A 106 7.08 -0.30 17.41
C GLY A 106 6.03 -1.39 17.17
N HIS A 107 4.84 -1.03 16.66
CA HIS A 107 3.84 -2.03 16.29
C HIS A 107 4.13 -2.61 14.91
N ASN A 108 3.85 -3.92 14.74
CA ASN A 108 4.04 -4.63 13.47
C ASN A 108 5.47 -4.50 12.91
N GLN A 109 6.49 -4.58 13.79
CA GLN A 109 7.90 -4.62 13.39
C GLN A 109 8.23 -5.96 12.75
N ARG A 110 9.14 -5.94 11.78
CA ARG A 110 9.76 -7.14 11.21
C ARG A 110 11.23 -7.19 11.59
N TYR A 111 11.64 -8.33 12.08
CA TYR A 111 13.03 -8.57 12.43
C TYR A 111 13.80 -9.03 11.20
N VAL A 112 14.87 -8.30 10.91
CA VAL A 112 15.68 -8.49 9.70
C VAL A 112 17.11 -8.79 10.07
N ILE A 113 17.74 -9.69 9.31
CA ILE A 113 19.16 -9.99 9.38
C ILE A 113 19.78 -9.66 8.03
N LEU A 114 20.94 -9.00 8.09
CA LEU A 114 21.75 -8.71 6.91
C LEU A 114 22.80 -9.80 6.73
N VAL A 115 22.98 -10.29 5.50
CA VAL A 115 23.94 -11.35 5.19
C VAL A 115 24.77 -10.94 3.98
N GLY A 116 26.02 -10.60 4.18
CA GLY A 116 26.87 -10.27 3.05
C GLY A 116 28.06 -9.39 3.39
N HIS A 117 28.53 -8.68 2.36
CA HIS A 117 29.64 -7.74 2.52
C HIS A 117 29.12 -6.39 3.01
N PRO A 118 29.68 -5.80 4.07
CA PRO A 118 29.17 -4.56 4.65
C PRO A 118 28.96 -3.43 3.64
N TRP A 119 29.94 -3.20 2.76
CA TRP A 119 29.88 -2.16 1.73
C TRP A 119 28.70 -2.29 0.75
N ASN A 120 28.28 -3.50 0.47
CA ASN A 120 27.13 -3.74 -0.43
C ASN A 120 25.79 -3.59 0.31
N LEU A 121 25.82 -3.60 1.63
CA LEU A 121 24.65 -3.56 2.48
C LEU A 121 24.43 -2.19 3.13
N GLU A 122 25.34 -1.24 2.91
CA GLU A 122 25.29 0.09 3.50
C GLU A 122 24.00 0.84 3.10
N ASP A 123 23.70 0.89 1.81
CA ASP A 123 22.46 1.52 1.32
C ASP A 123 21.20 0.81 1.85
N ILE A 124 21.26 -0.52 1.91
CA ILE A 124 20.16 -1.34 2.45
C ILE A 124 20.01 -1.06 3.95
N TYR A 125 21.11 -0.97 4.68
CA TYR A 125 21.11 -0.65 6.11
C TYR A 125 20.46 0.71 6.36
N HIS A 126 20.91 1.76 5.66
CA HIS A 126 20.33 3.09 5.83
C HIS A 126 18.85 3.12 5.49
N THR A 127 18.44 2.42 4.45
CA THR A 127 17.02 2.31 4.07
C THR A 127 16.20 1.56 5.13
N LEU A 128 16.69 0.44 5.64
CA LEU A 128 15.96 -0.39 6.61
C LEU A 128 15.99 0.20 8.03
N ASN A 129 16.98 1.03 8.35
CA ASN A 129 17.10 1.70 9.65
C ASN A 129 16.11 2.85 9.82
N ASP A 130 15.34 3.20 8.79
CA ASP A 130 14.22 4.13 8.92
C ASP A 130 13.11 3.50 9.78
N HIS A 131 12.97 4.00 11.01
CA HIS A 131 11.97 3.54 11.98
C HIS A 131 10.53 3.55 11.44
N SER A 132 10.26 4.40 10.44
CA SER A 132 8.92 4.53 9.83
C SER A 132 8.53 3.32 8.98
N LEU A 133 9.50 2.54 8.52
CA LEU A 133 9.27 1.32 7.74
C LEU A 133 8.94 0.11 8.62
N GLY A 134 9.23 0.19 9.93
CA GLY A 134 8.96 -0.85 10.91
C GLY A 134 9.84 -2.09 10.73
N PHE A 135 11.08 -1.91 10.30
CA PHE A 135 12.11 -2.93 10.33
C PHE A 135 12.98 -2.76 11.57
N LYS A 136 13.38 -3.87 12.16
CA LYS A 136 14.35 -3.92 13.24
C LYS A 136 15.48 -4.85 12.84
N ILE A 137 16.65 -4.27 12.60
CA ILE A 137 17.83 -5.02 12.19
C ILE A 137 18.44 -5.65 13.46
N LEU A 138 18.53 -6.97 13.51
CA LEU A 138 19.09 -7.72 14.62
C LEU A 138 20.61 -7.79 14.56
N GLY A 139 21.18 -7.75 13.37
CA GLY A 139 22.61 -7.78 13.14
C GLY A 139 22.98 -8.19 11.72
N ILE A 140 24.26 -8.38 11.52
CA ILE A 140 24.85 -8.75 10.24
C ILE A 140 25.71 -10.01 10.36
N PHE A 141 25.62 -10.89 9.38
CA PHE A 141 26.56 -12.01 9.20
C PHE A 141 27.62 -11.65 8.18
N THR A 142 28.83 -11.38 8.65
CA THR A 142 29.97 -11.04 7.82
C THR A 142 31.28 -11.52 8.43
N ARG A 143 32.28 -11.81 7.56
CA ARG A 143 33.66 -12.08 7.99
C ARG A 143 34.55 -10.83 8.04
N LYS A 144 34.03 -9.69 7.54
CA LYS A 144 34.79 -8.45 7.47
C LYS A 144 34.43 -7.52 8.61
N GLU A 145 35.32 -6.60 8.90
CA GLU A 145 35.08 -5.54 9.84
C GLU A 145 33.95 -4.64 9.34
N LEU A 146 33.09 -4.24 10.27
CA LEU A 146 31.96 -3.35 9.99
C LEU A 146 32.49 -1.90 9.89
N PRO A 147 31.98 -1.11 8.93
CA PRO A 147 32.20 0.32 8.93
C PRO A 147 31.72 0.97 10.23
N GLU A 148 32.39 2.03 10.67
CA GLU A 148 32.06 2.74 11.92
C GLU A 148 30.63 3.31 11.92
N ASP A 149 30.08 3.61 10.74
CA ASP A 149 28.73 4.13 10.56
C ASP A 149 27.63 3.08 10.77
N MET A 150 27.99 1.79 10.70
CA MET A 150 27.06 0.69 10.93
C MET A 150 27.09 0.26 12.40
N GLN A 151 26.17 0.78 13.20
CA GLN A 151 25.99 0.36 14.59
C GLN A 151 25.26 -1.00 14.66
N LEU A 152 25.81 -2.02 14.04
CA LEU A 152 25.24 -3.36 14.00
C LEU A 152 26.10 -4.37 14.75
N LYS A 153 25.44 -5.34 15.36
CA LYS A 153 26.10 -6.48 15.97
C LYS A 153 26.54 -7.47 14.89
N ASN A 154 27.81 -7.83 14.84
CA ASN A 154 28.27 -8.94 14.01
C ASN A 154 27.82 -10.25 14.67
N LEU A 155 26.98 -11.01 13.95
CA LEU A 155 26.41 -12.29 14.41
C LEU A 155 27.29 -13.49 14.03
N GLY A 156 28.37 -13.27 13.28
CA GLY A 156 29.31 -14.29 12.88
C GLY A 156 29.41 -14.54 11.38
N ASP A 157 29.83 -15.75 11.02
CA ASP A 157 30.01 -16.12 9.61
C ASP A 157 28.67 -16.50 8.94
N ARG A 158 28.58 -16.23 7.64
CA ARG A 158 27.45 -16.60 6.76
C ARG A 158 27.02 -18.07 6.93
N ARG A 159 27.94 -18.96 7.25
CA ARG A 159 27.65 -20.40 7.50
C ARG A 159 26.75 -20.64 8.71
N MET A 160 26.73 -19.70 9.65
CA MET A 160 25.96 -19.81 10.90
C MET A 160 24.51 -19.32 10.75
N VAL A 161 24.15 -18.70 9.62
CA VAL A 161 22.82 -18.13 9.38
C VAL A 161 21.71 -19.18 9.60
N MET A 162 21.87 -20.38 9.05
CA MET A 162 20.85 -21.43 9.17
C MET A 162 20.67 -21.94 10.62
N SER A 163 21.74 -22.03 11.39
CA SER A 163 21.65 -22.40 12.80
C SER A 163 21.02 -21.29 13.64
N TYR A 164 21.33 -20.04 13.32
CA TYR A 164 20.74 -18.87 13.97
C TYR A 164 19.25 -18.76 13.70
N LEU A 165 18.81 -18.94 12.46
CA LEU A 165 17.38 -18.89 12.08
C LEU A 165 16.56 -20.00 12.75
N ARG A 166 17.16 -21.17 13.00
CA ARG A 166 16.48 -22.25 13.74
C ARG A 166 16.23 -21.91 15.21
N GLN A 167 17.10 -21.09 15.79
CA GLN A 167 17.00 -20.65 17.19
C GLN A 167 16.13 -19.39 17.35
N HIS A 168 16.07 -18.53 16.32
CA HIS A 168 15.38 -17.24 16.31
C HIS A 168 14.28 -17.22 15.25
N GLN A 169 13.16 -17.89 15.55
CA GLN A 169 12.00 -17.95 14.66
C GLN A 169 11.28 -16.60 14.46
N GLU A 170 11.67 -15.60 15.22
CA GLU A 170 11.17 -14.22 15.11
C GLU A 170 11.71 -13.48 13.86
N VAL A 171 12.77 -13.98 13.24
CA VAL A 171 13.36 -13.39 12.03
C VAL A 171 12.43 -13.59 10.86
N THR A 172 12.01 -12.47 10.27
CA THR A 172 10.99 -12.48 9.22
C THR A 172 11.62 -12.41 7.82
N ASP A 173 12.68 -11.64 7.67
CA ASP A 173 13.29 -11.35 6.37
C ASP A 173 14.83 -11.41 6.43
N LEU A 174 15.44 -11.86 5.33
CA LEU A 174 16.88 -11.96 5.10
C LEU A 174 17.25 -11.10 3.89
N TYR A 175 18.25 -10.22 4.05
CA TYR A 175 18.79 -9.37 2.98
C TYR A 175 20.27 -9.61 2.79
#